data_c95ab270fd60fe37f2393f95d417ef76
#
_entry.id   c95ab270fd60fe37f2393f95d417ef76
#
_cell.length_a   1.000
_cell.length_b   1.000
_cell.length_c   1.000
_cell.angle_alpha   90.00
_cell.angle_beta   90.00
_cell.angle_gamma   90.00
#
_symmetry.space_group_name_H-M   'P 1'
#
loop_
_entity.id
_entity.type
_entity.pdbx_description
1 polymer ?
#
loop_
_entity_poly.entity_id
_entity_poly.type
_entity_poly.pdbx_seq_one_letter_code
_entity_poly.pdbx_strand_id
1 'polypeptide(L)'
;MTEAFIYDAIRTPRGKGKPGGALHGVKPIDLVVGLIEEMRRRFPDLDENRISDIIYGIVTPLGDQGMDLPRIAALAAKMPDTVAGVQINRFCASGLTTINMAAQKIRSGWDEVVLAGGVESMSRVPMGTDGGAWALDPATNYDTYFSPQGIGADLIATLEGFTREDVDRYAERSQRLAAQAWEEGPFAKSVVPVKDINGVTILDHDEHMRPGTTVEKLAGLTPSFAMVGDMGGFDAVALQKYHWVEEINHVHHGGNSSGIVDGAALVVVGSEKAGKE
;
A
#
# COMPACT_ATOMS: atom_id res chain seq x y z
N MET A 1 -12.00 -29.26 -5.01
CA MET A 1 -11.41 -28.10 -4.29
C MET A 1 -12.42 -26.98 -4.38
N THR A 2 -12.70 -26.29 -3.30
CA THR A 2 -13.58 -25.12 -3.28
C THR A 2 -12.89 -23.97 -4.03
N GLU A 3 -13.62 -23.25 -4.89
CA GLU A 3 -13.10 -22.04 -5.52
C GLU A 3 -13.26 -20.85 -4.59
N ALA A 4 -12.34 -19.88 -4.71
CA ALA A 4 -12.39 -18.62 -3.99
C ALA A 4 -12.73 -17.49 -4.95
N PHE A 5 -13.67 -16.65 -4.56
CA PHE A 5 -14.16 -15.51 -5.35
C PHE A 5 -13.91 -14.20 -4.61
N ILE A 6 -13.62 -13.15 -5.36
CA ILE A 6 -13.63 -11.78 -4.87
C ILE A 6 -15.03 -11.22 -5.12
N TYR A 7 -15.74 -10.89 -4.05
CA TYR A 7 -17.09 -10.34 -4.13
C TYR A 7 -17.12 -8.83 -4.20
N ASP A 8 -16.17 -8.18 -3.53
CA ASP A 8 -15.96 -6.73 -3.63
C ASP A 8 -14.52 -6.35 -3.32
N ALA A 9 -14.09 -5.20 -3.83
CA ALA A 9 -12.80 -4.61 -3.57
C ALA A 9 -12.95 -3.09 -3.47
N ILE A 10 -12.77 -2.56 -2.28
CA ILE A 10 -12.94 -1.14 -1.96
C ILE A 10 -11.69 -0.58 -1.30
N ARG A 11 -11.50 0.72 -1.44
CA ARG A 11 -10.41 1.45 -0.82
C ARG A 11 -10.81 2.85 -0.42
N THR A 12 -10.09 3.45 0.50
CA THR A 12 -10.13 4.90 0.70
C THR A 12 -9.45 5.65 -0.46
N PRO A 13 -9.71 6.95 -0.65
CA PRO A 13 -8.78 7.78 -1.40
C PRO A 13 -7.39 7.74 -0.75
N ARG A 14 -6.35 8.00 -1.53
CA ARG A 14 -4.97 8.12 -1.02
C ARG A 14 -4.68 9.55 -0.60
N GLY A 15 -4.48 9.75 0.69
CA GLY A 15 -4.01 11.03 1.24
C GLY A 15 -2.50 11.20 1.04
N LYS A 16 -2.00 12.43 1.04
CA LYS A 16 -0.55 12.68 1.07
C LYS A 16 0.03 12.24 2.41
N GLY A 17 1.03 11.37 2.39
CA GLY A 17 1.69 10.79 3.56
C GLY A 17 2.66 11.76 4.26
N LYS A 18 2.18 12.94 4.63
CA LYS A 18 2.96 13.96 5.36
C LYS A 18 2.07 14.78 6.28
N PRO A 19 2.64 15.45 7.29
CA PRO A 19 1.91 16.46 8.06
C PRO A 19 1.25 17.48 7.12
N GLY A 20 -0.05 17.74 7.35
CA GLY A 20 -0.87 18.57 6.47
C GLY A 20 -1.50 17.84 5.27
N GLY A 21 -1.26 16.54 5.07
CA GLY A 21 -2.07 15.69 4.19
C GLY A 21 -3.48 15.52 4.76
N ALA A 22 -4.49 15.38 3.89
CA ALA A 22 -5.89 15.35 4.31
C ALA A 22 -6.21 14.23 5.32
N LEU A 23 -5.54 13.06 5.22
CA LEU A 23 -5.76 11.93 6.12
C LEU A 23 -4.85 11.92 7.36
N HIS A 24 -3.94 12.89 7.52
CA HIS A 24 -3.03 12.94 8.68
C HIS A 24 -3.78 12.98 10.03
N GLY A 25 -4.92 13.66 10.09
CA GLY A 25 -5.77 13.73 11.28
C GLY A 25 -6.64 12.49 11.51
N VAL A 26 -6.73 11.56 10.55
CA VAL A 26 -7.55 10.36 10.62
C VAL A 26 -6.70 9.19 11.13
N LYS A 27 -7.18 8.49 12.16
CA LYS A 27 -6.48 7.32 12.68
C LYS A 27 -6.55 6.17 11.67
N PRO A 28 -5.50 5.35 11.54
CA PRO A 28 -5.52 4.16 10.66
C PRO A 28 -6.71 3.23 10.94
N ILE A 29 -7.06 3.04 12.21
CA ILE A 29 -8.22 2.23 12.59
C ILE A 29 -9.54 2.79 12.03
N ASP A 30 -9.72 4.10 12.00
CA ASP A 30 -10.95 4.73 11.50
C ASP A 30 -11.09 4.55 9.98
N LEU A 31 -9.97 4.50 9.24
CA LEU A 31 -9.97 4.14 7.82
C LEU A 31 -10.48 2.73 7.59
N VAL A 32 -10.03 1.77 8.40
CA VAL A 32 -10.45 0.36 8.30
C VAL A 32 -11.90 0.20 8.70
N VAL A 33 -12.32 0.79 9.83
CA VAL A 33 -13.72 0.76 10.30
C VAL A 33 -14.65 1.35 9.25
N GLY A 34 -14.27 2.48 8.63
CA GLY A 34 -15.08 3.09 7.56
C GLY A 34 -15.27 2.18 6.34
N LEU A 35 -14.27 1.35 5.99
CA LEU A 35 -14.41 0.35 4.94
C LEU A 35 -15.28 -0.84 5.36
N ILE A 36 -15.22 -1.27 6.62
CA ILE A 36 -16.12 -2.30 7.16
C ILE A 36 -17.59 -1.81 7.13
N GLU A 37 -17.84 -0.58 7.52
CA GLU A 37 -19.18 0.01 7.46
C GLU A 37 -19.69 0.12 6.01
N GLU A 38 -18.84 0.48 5.05
CA GLU A 38 -19.21 0.49 3.65
C GLU A 38 -19.49 -0.93 3.12
N MET A 39 -18.71 -1.92 3.53
CA MET A 39 -18.99 -3.33 3.21
C MET A 39 -20.39 -3.75 3.70
N ARG A 40 -20.75 -3.43 4.95
CA ARG A 40 -22.09 -3.68 5.49
C ARG A 40 -23.20 -3.05 4.66
N ARG A 41 -22.97 -1.81 4.24
CA ARG A 41 -23.94 -1.11 3.38
C ARG A 41 -24.13 -1.78 2.01
N ARG A 42 -23.06 -2.42 1.47
CA ARG A 42 -23.09 -3.13 0.18
C ARG A 42 -23.65 -4.52 0.28
N PHE A 43 -23.47 -5.17 1.41
CA PHE A 43 -23.92 -6.53 1.69
C PHE A 43 -24.80 -6.56 2.94
N PRO A 44 -26.02 -5.96 2.88
CA PRO A 44 -26.89 -5.84 4.06
C PRO A 44 -27.39 -7.20 4.58
N ASP A 45 -27.37 -8.23 3.75
CA ASP A 45 -27.83 -9.58 4.09
C ASP A 45 -26.68 -10.51 4.52
N LEU A 46 -25.43 -10.03 4.53
CA LEU A 46 -24.28 -10.83 4.95
C LEU A 46 -24.33 -11.11 6.45
N ASP A 47 -24.43 -12.38 6.83
CA ASP A 47 -24.21 -12.78 8.21
C ASP A 47 -22.72 -12.68 8.59
N GLU A 48 -22.37 -11.66 9.35
CA GLU A 48 -20.98 -11.41 9.79
C GLU A 48 -20.40 -12.53 10.66
N ASN A 49 -21.22 -13.42 11.25
CA ASN A 49 -20.72 -14.61 11.95
C ASN A 49 -20.02 -15.60 11.00
N ARG A 50 -20.23 -15.48 9.71
CA ARG A 50 -19.54 -16.28 8.69
C ARG A 50 -18.16 -15.73 8.33
N ILE A 51 -17.84 -14.49 8.74
CA ILE A 51 -16.51 -13.90 8.58
C ILE A 51 -15.61 -14.46 9.66
N SER A 52 -14.64 -15.28 9.26
CA SER A 52 -13.74 -15.94 10.20
C SER A 52 -12.54 -15.09 10.58
N ASP A 53 -12.06 -14.25 9.64
CA ASP A 53 -10.78 -13.57 9.79
C ASP A 53 -10.71 -12.27 8.99
N ILE A 54 -9.93 -11.33 9.50
CA ILE A 54 -9.49 -10.11 8.78
C ILE A 54 -7.97 -10.19 8.65
N ILE A 55 -7.46 -10.38 7.44
CA ILE A 55 -6.03 -10.48 7.15
C ILE A 55 -5.57 -9.17 6.54
N TYR A 56 -4.75 -8.41 7.28
CA TYR A 56 -4.32 -7.07 6.86
C TYR A 56 -2.81 -6.94 6.70
N GLY A 57 -2.40 -6.33 5.59
CA GLY A 57 -1.03 -5.89 5.36
C GLY A 57 -0.76 -4.56 6.05
N ILE A 58 0.25 -4.54 6.92
CA ILE A 58 0.74 -3.35 7.61
C ILE A 58 2.26 -3.43 7.61
N VAL A 59 2.92 -2.48 6.95
CA VAL A 59 4.38 -2.53 6.78
C VAL A 59 5.10 -2.04 8.04
N THR A 60 4.58 -0.98 8.65
CA THR A 60 5.17 -0.40 9.86
C THR A 60 4.21 -0.56 11.05
N PRO A 61 4.17 -1.75 11.70
CA PRO A 61 3.19 -2.08 12.75
C PRO A 61 3.56 -1.45 14.11
N LEU A 62 3.72 -0.12 14.13
CA LEU A 62 4.05 0.67 15.32
C LEU A 62 2.99 1.73 15.61
N GLY A 63 2.95 2.20 16.85
CA GLY A 63 2.04 3.25 17.29
C GLY A 63 0.59 2.91 16.93
N ASP A 64 -0.08 3.79 16.21
CA ASP A 64 -1.48 3.64 15.79
C ASP A 64 -1.73 2.43 14.86
N GLN A 65 -0.68 1.81 14.32
CA GLN A 65 -0.76 0.66 13.41
C GLN A 65 -0.34 -0.66 14.07
N GLY A 66 0.01 -0.62 15.35
CA GLY A 66 0.48 -1.79 16.11
C GLY A 66 -0.63 -2.64 16.72
N MET A 67 -0.19 -3.65 17.47
CA MET A 67 -1.04 -4.51 18.33
C MET A 67 -2.22 -5.19 17.61
N ASP A 68 -1.95 -5.77 16.42
CA ASP A 68 -2.98 -6.48 15.65
C ASP A 68 -4.20 -5.58 15.30
N LEU A 69 -3.92 -4.48 14.61
CA LEU A 69 -4.92 -3.49 14.23
C LEU A 69 -6.17 -4.08 13.57
N PRO A 70 -6.11 -5.11 12.67
CA PRO A 70 -7.32 -5.71 12.09
C PRO A 70 -8.26 -6.32 13.14
N ARG A 71 -7.75 -6.98 14.19
CA ARG A 71 -8.58 -7.46 15.27
C ARG A 71 -9.21 -6.30 16.06
N ILE A 72 -8.44 -5.27 16.35
CA ILE A 72 -8.94 -4.07 17.04
C ILE A 72 -10.02 -3.38 16.19
N ALA A 73 -9.84 -3.33 14.88
CA ALA A 73 -10.81 -2.74 13.95
C ALA A 73 -12.13 -3.54 13.92
N ALA A 74 -12.07 -4.88 13.92
CA ALA A 74 -13.26 -5.73 14.03
C ALA A 74 -14.07 -5.40 15.31
N LEU A 75 -13.40 -5.29 16.44
CA LEU A 75 -14.04 -4.94 17.72
C LEU A 75 -14.60 -3.51 17.73
N ALA A 76 -13.84 -2.55 17.18
CA ALA A 76 -14.27 -1.16 17.07
C ALA A 76 -15.50 -1.00 16.16
N ALA A 77 -15.54 -1.77 15.06
CA ALA A 77 -16.68 -1.86 14.16
C ALA A 77 -17.85 -2.67 14.72
N LYS A 78 -17.75 -3.20 15.94
CA LYS A 78 -18.80 -4.05 16.56
C LYS A 78 -19.14 -5.28 15.72
N MET A 79 -18.16 -5.88 15.07
CA MET A 79 -18.31 -7.19 14.45
C MET A 79 -18.43 -8.29 15.52
N PRO A 80 -18.94 -9.48 15.18
CA PRO A 80 -19.00 -10.61 16.11
C PRO A 80 -17.65 -10.90 16.76
N ASP A 81 -17.66 -11.27 18.04
CA ASP A 81 -16.43 -11.57 18.80
C ASP A 81 -15.62 -12.74 18.23
N THR A 82 -16.25 -13.55 17.37
CA THR A 82 -15.63 -14.68 16.68
C THR A 82 -14.74 -14.27 15.51
N VAL A 83 -14.87 -13.04 14.99
CA VAL A 83 -14.05 -12.56 13.88
C VAL A 83 -12.62 -12.32 14.36
N ALA A 84 -11.71 -13.16 13.94
CA ALA A 84 -10.29 -13.04 14.25
C ALA A 84 -9.63 -11.90 13.45
N GLY A 85 -8.38 -11.59 13.78
CA GLY A 85 -7.57 -10.66 12.99
C GLY A 85 -6.12 -11.11 12.98
N VAL A 86 -5.43 -10.84 11.87
CA VAL A 86 -4.00 -11.04 11.77
C VAL A 86 -3.38 -9.98 10.88
N GLN A 87 -2.29 -9.38 11.33
CA GLN A 87 -1.51 -8.46 10.50
C GLN A 87 -0.25 -9.14 10.00
N ILE A 88 0.10 -8.87 8.75
CA ILE A 88 1.29 -9.42 8.10
C ILE A 88 2.11 -8.31 7.46
N ASN A 89 3.41 -8.57 7.30
CA ASN A 89 4.31 -7.70 6.56
C ASN A 89 5.03 -8.49 5.46
N ARG A 90 4.87 -8.05 4.23
CA ARG A 90 5.67 -8.40 3.06
C ARG A 90 5.93 -7.14 2.25
N PHE A 91 6.28 -6.06 2.95
CA PHE A 91 6.49 -4.73 2.37
C PHE A 91 5.36 -4.32 1.41
N CYS A 92 5.65 -3.72 0.28
CA CYS A 92 4.66 -3.25 -0.69
C CYS A 92 3.77 -4.37 -1.28
N ALA A 93 4.13 -5.65 -1.12
CA ALA A 93 3.33 -6.80 -1.54
C ALA A 93 2.37 -7.33 -0.46
N SER A 94 2.33 -6.71 0.73
CA SER A 94 1.51 -7.18 1.85
C SER A 94 0.03 -7.33 1.46
N GLY A 95 -0.57 -6.32 0.83
CA GLY A 95 -1.98 -6.36 0.42
C GLY A 95 -2.29 -7.50 -0.56
N LEU A 96 -1.41 -7.77 -1.54
CA LEU A 96 -1.58 -8.93 -2.42
C LEU A 96 -1.44 -10.25 -1.66
N THR A 97 -0.50 -10.31 -0.71
CA THR A 97 -0.31 -11.51 0.11
C THR A 97 -1.54 -11.81 0.96
N THR A 98 -2.20 -10.79 1.55
CA THR A 98 -3.41 -11.00 2.35
C THR A 98 -4.56 -11.59 1.51
N ILE A 99 -4.74 -11.12 0.28
CA ILE A 99 -5.75 -11.66 -0.65
C ILE A 99 -5.42 -13.12 -1.01
N ASN A 100 -4.15 -13.43 -1.28
CA ASN A 100 -3.73 -14.80 -1.57
C ASN A 100 -3.94 -15.73 -0.36
N MET A 101 -3.65 -15.27 0.85
CA MET A 101 -3.90 -16.03 2.09
C MET A 101 -5.40 -16.26 2.29
N ALA A 102 -6.24 -15.25 2.10
CA ALA A 102 -7.69 -15.40 2.15
C ALA A 102 -8.20 -16.43 1.14
N ALA A 103 -7.74 -16.33 -0.11
CA ALA A 103 -8.10 -17.31 -1.15
C ALA A 103 -7.64 -18.73 -0.80
N GLN A 104 -6.45 -18.90 -0.20
CA GLN A 104 -5.96 -20.20 0.26
C GLN A 104 -6.84 -20.78 1.38
N LYS A 105 -7.26 -19.96 2.35
CA LYS A 105 -8.16 -20.35 3.45
C LYS A 105 -9.51 -20.82 2.89
N ILE A 106 -10.12 -20.08 1.95
CA ILE A 106 -11.35 -20.46 1.29
C ILE A 106 -11.20 -21.77 0.49
N ARG A 107 -10.13 -21.88 -0.33
CA ARG A 107 -9.89 -23.07 -1.18
C ARG A 107 -9.55 -24.31 -0.38
N SER A 108 -9.00 -24.19 0.81
CA SER A 108 -8.78 -25.32 1.72
C SER A 108 -10.08 -25.87 2.30
N GLY A 109 -11.19 -25.11 2.22
CA GLY A 109 -12.46 -25.44 2.85
C GLY A 109 -12.51 -25.12 4.35
N TRP A 110 -11.48 -24.43 4.87
CA TRP A 110 -11.43 -24.07 6.29
C TRP A 110 -12.38 -22.91 6.62
N ASP A 111 -12.45 -21.92 5.72
CA ASP A 111 -13.25 -20.69 5.92
C ASP A 111 -14.25 -20.49 4.78
N GLU A 112 -15.36 -19.78 5.04
CA GLU A 112 -16.37 -19.43 4.06
C GLU A 112 -16.23 -17.98 3.57
N VAL A 113 -15.92 -17.03 4.46
CA VAL A 113 -15.71 -15.61 4.16
C VAL A 113 -14.50 -15.11 4.95
N VAL A 114 -13.61 -14.41 4.27
CA VAL A 114 -12.43 -13.75 4.85
C VAL A 114 -12.33 -12.34 4.28
N LEU A 115 -12.09 -11.37 5.14
CA LEU A 115 -11.75 -10.01 4.73
C LEU A 115 -10.23 -9.90 4.57
N ALA A 116 -9.78 -9.35 3.46
CA ALA A 116 -8.36 -9.14 3.19
C ALA A 116 -8.10 -7.69 2.80
N GLY A 117 -6.89 -7.20 2.99
CA GLY A 117 -6.57 -5.84 2.60
C GLY A 117 -5.32 -5.33 3.25
N GLY A 118 -5.35 -4.05 3.61
CA GLY A 118 -4.24 -3.41 4.31
C GLY A 118 -4.53 -1.96 4.63
N VAL A 119 -3.71 -1.41 5.50
CA VAL A 119 -3.73 0.00 5.87
C VAL A 119 -2.31 0.47 6.12
N GLU A 120 -2.03 1.69 5.67
CA GLU A 120 -0.78 2.39 6.00
C GLU A 120 -1.08 3.88 6.14
N SER A 121 -0.60 4.49 7.20
CA SER A 121 -0.64 5.94 7.41
C SER A 121 0.79 6.45 7.57
N MET A 122 1.44 6.66 6.44
CA MET A 122 2.86 7.06 6.40
C MET A 122 3.08 8.48 6.91
N SER A 123 2.02 9.29 7.01
CA SER A 123 2.07 10.62 7.62
C SER A 123 2.14 10.57 9.16
N ARG A 124 1.61 9.50 9.78
CA ARG A 124 1.56 9.29 11.23
C ARG A 124 2.66 8.36 11.71
N VAL A 125 2.93 7.30 10.96
CA VAL A 125 3.98 6.31 11.23
C VAL A 125 4.94 6.30 10.05
N PRO A 126 6.03 7.08 10.11
CA PRO A 126 6.97 7.20 9.00
C PRO A 126 7.62 5.86 8.63
N MET A 127 7.85 5.66 7.35
CA MET A 127 8.52 4.48 6.82
C MET A 127 9.88 4.25 7.49
N GLY A 128 10.17 3.00 7.88
CA GLY A 128 11.45 2.60 8.47
C GLY A 128 11.58 2.88 9.97
N THR A 129 10.53 3.41 10.64
CA THR A 129 10.57 3.63 12.09
C THR A 129 10.50 2.35 12.92
N ASP A 130 10.15 1.23 12.30
CA ASP A 130 10.19 -0.11 12.90
C ASP A 130 11.61 -0.69 12.97
N GLY A 131 12.60 -0.04 12.35
CA GLY A 131 13.99 -0.48 12.37
C GLY A 131 14.20 -1.77 11.57
N GLY A 132 14.72 -2.79 12.26
CA GLY A 132 15.02 -4.08 11.67
C GLY A 132 16.51 -4.28 11.38
N ALA A 133 16.89 -5.52 11.10
CA ALA A 133 18.30 -5.90 10.95
C ALA A 133 18.99 -5.14 9.79
N TRP A 134 18.29 -4.88 8.71
CA TRP A 134 18.86 -4.11 7.59
C TRP A 134 19.22 -2.66 7.94
N ALA A 135 18.49 -2.04 8.86
CA ALA A 135 18.76 -0.66 9.28
C ALA A 135 19.71 -0.58 10.47
N LEU A 136 19.72 -1.59 11.36
CA LEU A 136 20.39 -1.52 12.66
C LEU A 136 21.67 -2.37 12.75
N ASP A 137 21.85 -3.34 11.85
CA ASP A 137 23.02 -4.23 11.83
C ASP A 137 23.78 -4.10 10.49
N PRO A 138 24.93 -3.39 10.49
CA PRO A 138 25.73 -3.21 9.27
C PRO A 138 26.24 -4.51 8.68
N ALA A 139 26.50 -5.54 9.48
CA ALA A 139 26.97 -6.84 8.98
C ALA A 139 25.85 -7.54 8.18
N THR A 140 24.63 -7.60 8.74
CA THR A 140 23.47 -8.15 8.02
C THR A 140 23.15 -7.35 6.77
N ASN A 141 23.23 -6.02 6.83
CA ASN A 141 23.03 -5.15 5.68
C ASN A 141 23.98 -5.50 4.54
N TYR A 142 25.28 -5.60 4.86
CA TYR A 142 26.35 -5.91 3.91
C TYR A 142 26.22 -7.33 3.34
N ASP A 143 26.05 -8.34 4.19
CA ASP A 143 25.97 -9.74 3.80
C ASP A 143 24.74 -10.09 2.95
N THR A 144 23.67 -9.32 3.09
CA THR A 144 22.43 -9.51 2.32
C THR A 144 22.34 -8.62 1.09
N TYR A 145 23.37 -7.82 0.81
CA TYR A 145 23.40 -6.84 -0.29
C TYR A 145 22.21 -5.86 -0.24
N PHE A 146 21.80 -5.49 0.96
CA PHE A 146 20.66 -4.59 1.10
C PHE A 146 21.00 -3.19 0.56
N SER A 147 20.16 -2.71 -0.33
CA SER A 147 20.13 -1.32 -0.74
C SER A 147 18.71 -0.78 -0.74
N PRO A 148 18.48 0.52 -0.47
CA PRO A 148 17.19 1.13 -0.59
C PRO A 148 16.57 0.90 -1.97
N GLN A 149 15.24 0.78 -2.03
CA GLN A 149 14.51 0.45 -3.26
C GLN A 149 14.83 1.39 -4.43
N GLY A 150 15.08 2.67 -4.16
CA GLY A 150 15.45 3.64 -5.19
C GLY A 150 16.82 3.37 -5.81
N ILE A 151 17.80 2.90 -5.03
CA ILE A 151 19.09 2.44 -5.56
C ILE A 151 18.90 1.22 -6.46
N GLY A 152 18.04 0.27 -6.05
CA GLY A 152 17.70 -0.88 -6.90
C GLY A 152 17.02 -0.47 -8.21
N ALA A 153 16.16 0.54 -8.18
CA ALA A 153 15.52 1.08 -9.39
C ALA A 153 16.54 1.76 -10.32
N ASP A 154 17.46 2.55 -9.76
CA ASP A 154 18.55 3.20 -10.54
C ASP A 154 19.51 2.15 -11.13
N LEU A 155 19.81 1.08 -10.39
CA LEU A 155 20.61 -0.03 -10.90
C LEU A 155 19.92 -0.74 -12.06
N ILE A 156 18.61 -0.98 -11.99
CA ILE A 156 17.84 -1.54 -13.12
C ILE A 156 17.89 -0.59 -14.32
N ALA A 157 17.69 0.70 -14.11
CA ALA A 157 17.78 1.69 -15.17
C ALA A 157 19.17 1.68 -15.83
N THR A 158 20.23 1.56 -15.04
CA THR A 158 21.62 1.47 -15.53
C THR A 158 21.85 0.20 -16.36
N LEU A 159 21.41 -0.96 -15.85
CA LEU A 159 21.59 -2.25 -16.53
C LEU A 159 20.83 -2.35 -17.85
N GLU A 160 19.61 -1.81 -17.88
CA GLU A 160 18.73 -1.86 -19.05
C GLU A 160 18.90 -0.63 -19.98
N GLY A 161 19.74 0.33 -19.60
CA GLY A 161 20.02 1.53 -20.39
C GLY A 161 18.86 2.54 -20.43
N PHE A 162 17.96 2.52 -19.44
CA PHE A 162 16.90 3.51 -19.33
C PHE A 162 17.47 4.86 -18.93
N THR A 163 17.13 5.88 -19.71
CA THR A 163 17.52 7.26 -19.47
C THR A 163 16.59 7.94 -18.45
N ARG A 164 17.01 9.08 -17.96
CA ARG A 164 16.17 9.98 -17.16
C ARG A 164 14.86 10.33 -17.88
N GLU A 165 14.95 10.62 -19.17
CA GLU A 165 13.78 10.96 -19.98
C GLU A 165 12.79 9.80 -20.10
N ASP A 166 13.28 8.55 -20.23
CA ASP A 166 12.42 7.36 -20.32
C ASP A 166 11.56 7.19 -19.06
N VAL A 167 12.17 7.30 -17.88
CA VAL A 167 11.44 7.15 -16.60
C VAL A 167 10.52 8.34 -16.33
N ASP A 168 10.89 9.55 -16.76
CA ASP A 168 10.03 10.74 -16.66
C ASP A 168 8.82 10.66 -17.60
N ARG A 169 8.97 10.17 -18.82
CA ARG A 169 7.86 9.91 -19.76
C ARG A 169 6.89 8.86 -19.19
N TYR A 170 7.42 7.83 -18.54
CA TYR A 170 6.58 6.83 -17.88
C TYR A 170 5.77 7.45 -16.74
N ALA A 171 6.39 8.30 -15.93
CA ALA A 171 5.72 9.01 -14.83
C ALA A 171 4.65 10.00 -15.32
N GLU A 172 4.94 10.78 -16.36
CA GLU A 172 3.96 11.65 -17.02
C GLU A 172 2.75 10.86 -17.51
N ARG A 173 2.99 9.75 -18.23
CA ARG A 173 1.92 8.85 -18.69
C ARG A 173 1.09 8.33 -17.52
N SER A 174 1.72 7.93 -16.40
CA SER A 174 1.03 7.44 -15.21
C SER A 174 0.10 8.51 -14.62
N GLN A 175 0.56 9.76 -14.49
CA GLN A 175 -0.25 10.87 -13.97
C GLN A 175 -1.40 11.22 -14.92
N ARG A 176 -1.15 11.23 -16.22
CA ARG A 176 -2.20 11.49 -17.23
C ARG A 176 -3.29 10.43 -17.21
N LEU A 177 -2.93 9.14 -17.15
CA LEU A 177 -3.89 8.03 -17.08
C LEU A 177 -4.68 8.05 -15.76
N ALA A 178 -4.03 8.43 -14.66
CA ALA A 178 -4.72 8.58 -13.38
C ALA A 178 -5.76 9.71 -13.44
N ALA A 179 -5.40 10.88 -14.00
CA ALA A 179 -6.32 12.00 -14.18
C ALA A 179 -7.51 11.60 -15.07
N GLN A 180 -7.25 10.99 -16.21
CA GLN A 180 -8.28 10.48 -17.12
C GLN A 180 -9.22 9.51 -16.41
N ALA A 181 -8.69 8.55 -15.63
CA ALA A 181 -9.49 7.59 -14.89
C ALA A 181 -10.40 8.26 -13.85
N TRP A 182 -9.96 9.35 -13.22
CA TRP A 182 -10.82 10.12 -12.32
C TRP A 182 -11.92 10.88 -13.05
N GLU A 183 -11.64 11.43 -14.21
CA GLU A 183 -12.62 12.14 -15.05
C GLU A 183 -13.67 11.17 -15.64
N GLU A 184 -13.26 10.01 -16.13
CA GLU A 184 -14.15 9.01 -16.73
C GLU A 184 -14.96 8.20 -15.69
N GLY A 185 -14.62 8.28 -14.40
CA GLY A 185 -15.37 7.72 -13.28
C GLY A 185 -15.21 6.21 -12.98
N PRO A 186 -14.23 5.45 -13.52
CA PRO A 186 -14.08 4.02 -13.20
C PRO A 186 -13.84 3.75 -11.70
N PHE A 187 -13.37 4.74 -10.94
CA PHE A 187 -13.16 4.61 -9.50
C PHE A 187 -14.42 4.79 -8.65
N ALA A 188 -15.53 5.25 -9.22
CA ALA A 188 -16.77 5.55 -8.49
C ALA A 188 -17.31 4.38 -7.67
N LYS A 189 -17.05 3.14 -8.10
CA LYS A 189 -17.50 1.93 -7.39
C LYS A 189 -16.51 1.46 -6.31
N SER A 190 -15.23 1.75 -6.44
CA SER A 190 -14.18 1.20 -5.57
C SER A 190 -13.64 2.19 -4.54
N VAL A 191 -13.74 3.50 -4.78
CA VAL A 191 -13.26 4.52 -3.86
C VAL A 191 -14.38 4.95 -2.92
N VAL A 192 -14.13 4.81 -1.61
CA VAL A 192 -15.05 5.16 -0.54
C VAL A 192 -14.57 6.46 0.11
N PRO A 193 -15.34 7.55 0.05
CA PRO A 193 -14.97 8.79 0.70
C PRO A 193 -14.73 8.62 2.20
N VAL A 194 -13.65 9.20 2.70
CA VAL A 194 -13.37 9.27 4.15
C VAL A 194 -14.14 10.43 4.75
N LYS A 195 -14.90 10.16 5.80
CA LYS A 195 -15.74 11.13 6.50
C LYS A 195 -15.37 11.21 7.97
N ASP A 196 -15.65 12.34 8.58
CA ASP A 196 -15.57 12.49 10.02
C ASP A 196 -16.79 11.86 10.73
N ILE A 197 -16.78 11.91 12.08
CA ILE A 197 -17.86 11.38 12.92
C ILE A 197 -19.22 12.06 12.69
N ASN A 198 -19.23 13.27 12.12
CA ASN A 198 -20.44 14.02 11.80
C ASN A 198 -20.90 13.78 10.35
N GLY A 199 -20.20 12.92 9.60
CA GLY A 199 -20.48 12.62 8.19
C GLY A 199 -19.93 13.64 7.20
N VAL A 200 -19.13 14.60 7.65
CA VAL A 200 -18.49 15.57 6.76
C VAL A 200 -17.33 14.91 6.02
N THR A 201 -17.30 15.07 4.71
CA THR A 201 -16.24 14.50 3.86
C THR A 201 -14.90 15.18 4.14
N ILE A 202 -13.90 14.36 4.53
CA ILE A 202 -12.51 14.76 4.71
C ILE A 202 -11.75 14.63 3.40
N LEU A 203 -11.93 13.50 2.70
CA LEU A 203 -11.28 13.25 1.41
C LEU A 203 -12.15 12.29 0.57
N ASP A 204 -12.38 12.64 -0.69
CA ASP A 204 -13.17 11.84 -1.65
C ASP A 204 -12.43 11.49 -2.95
N HIS A 205 -11.20 11.98 -3.12
CA HIS A 205 -10.36 11.73 -4.30
C HIS A 205 -8.89 11.52 -3.92
N ASP A 206 -8.09 10.94 -4.81
CA ASP A 206 -6.66 10.71 -4.58
C ASP A 206 -5.90 12.04 -4.54
N GLU A 207 -5.55 12.51 -3.34
CA GLU A 207 -4.87 13.79 -3.11
C GLU A 207 -3.43 13.82 -3.68
N HIS A 208 -2.82 12.65 -3.84
CA HIS A 208 -1.44 12.53 -4.33
C HIS A 208 -1.31 12.71 -5.84
N MET A 209 -2.38 12.55 -6.60
CA MET A 209 -2.40 12.73 -8.03
C MET A 209 -2.02 14.17 -8.41
N ARG A 210 -1.23 14.33 -9.48
CA ARG A 210 -0.73 15.63 -9.97
C ARG A 210 -1.07 15.82 -11.45
N PRO A 211 -2.31 16.19 -11.78
CA PRO A 211 -2.69 16.53 -13.15
C PRO A 211 -1.79 17.63 -13.71
N GLY A 212 -1.45 17.54 -15.00
CA GLY A 212 -0.56 18.51 -15.65
C GLY A 212 0.93 18.33 -15.33
N THR A 213 1.34 17.14 -14.85
CA THR A 213 2.73 16.72 -14.85
C THR A 213 3.22 16.60 -16.29
N THR A 214 4.40 17.15 -16.60
CA THR A 214 5.07 17.02 -17.90
C THR A 214 6.52 16.62 -17.74
N VAL A 215 7.13 16.05 -18.80
CA VAL A 215 8.54 15.66 -18.80
C VAL A 215 9.44 16.84 -18.47
N GLU A 216 9.15 18.05 -19.01
CA GLU A 216 9.95 19.24 -18.76
C GLU A 216 9.95 19.65 -17.27
N LYS A 217 8.80 19.52 -16.60
CA LYS A 217 8.69 19.78 -15.15
C LYS A 217 9.46 18.74 -14.34
N LEU A 218 9.42 17.49 -14.77
CA LEU A 218 10.13 16.40 -14.09
C LEU A 218 11.64 16.50 -14.30
N ALA A 219 12.11 16.90 -15.49
CA ALA A 219 13.53 17.05 -15.81
C ALA A 219 14.27 18.01 -14.87
N GLY A 220 13.57 19.00 -14.30
CA GLY A 220 14.14 19.95 -13.33
C GLY A 220 14.32 19.39 -11.91
N LEU A 221 13.87 18.16 -11.63
CA LEU A 221 13.99 17.57 -10.28
C LEU A 221 15.33 16.84 -10.12
N THR A 222 15.94 17.03 -8.94
CA THR A 222 17.21 16.37 -8.59
C THR A 222 16.96 14.87 -8.31
N PRO A 223 17.83 13.95 -8.77
CA PRO A 223 17.78 12.55 -8.39
C PRO A 223 17.81 12.38 -6.86
N SER A 224 16.86 11.61 -6.32
CA SER A 224 16.67 11.53 -4.87
C SER A 224 17.63 10.55 -4.18
N PHE A 225 18.21 9.62 -4.93
CA PHE A 225 18.98 8.52 -4.37
C PHE A 225 20.49 8.65 -4.54
N ALA A 226 20.97 9.58 -5.36
CA ALA A 226 22.39 9.78 -5.60
C ALA A 226 23.20 10.02 -4.30
N MET A 227 22.73 10.93 -3.45
CA MET A 227 23.42 11.21 -2.18
C MET A 227 23.42 10.00 -1.23
N VAL A 228 22.33 9.24 -1.19
CA VAL A 228 22.21 8.04 -0.34
C VAL A 228 23.05 6.89 -0.91
N GLY A 229 23.13 6.78 -2.22
CA GLY A 229 23.98 5.81 -2.92
C GLY A 229 25.45 6.04 -2.64
N ASP A 230 25.93 7.24 -2.92
CA ASP A 230 27.32 7.61 -2.79
C ASP A 230 27.76 7.77 -1.31
N MET A 231 27.23 8.74 -0.59
CA MET A 231 27.62 9.02 0.80
C MET A 231 27.14 7.96 1.80
N GLY A 232 26.00 7.33 1.56
CA GLY A 232 25.48 6.22 2.36
C GLY A 232 26.15 4.87 2.07
N GLY A 233 26.96 4.78 1.02
CA GLY A 233 27.68 3.56 0.62
C GLY A 233 26.78 2.48 0.00
N PHE A 234 25.53 2.76 -0.29
CA PHE A 234 24.60 1.75 -0.82
C PHE A 234 24.87 1.38 -2.28
N ASP A 235 25.47 2.28 -3.06
CA ASP A 235 25.93 1.95 -4.41
C ASP A 235 27.05 0.91 -4.34
N ALA A 236 28.02 1.08 -3.44
CA ALA A 236 29.08 0.11 -3.23
C ALA A 236 28.53 -1.26 -2.78
N VAL A 237 27.50 -1.31 -1.94
CA VAL A 237 26.84 -2.54 -1.52
C VAL A 237 26.17 -3.22 -2.71
N ALA A 238 25.44 -2.49 -3.55
CA ALA A 238 24.80 -3.05 -4.74
C ALA A 238 25.82 -3.55 -5.78
N LEU A 239 26.88 -2.80 -6.00
CA LEU A 239 27.95 -3.13 -6.96
C LEU A 239 28.79 -4.34 -6.55
N GLN A 240 28.81 -4.75 -5.29
CA GLN A 240 29.42 -6.04 -4.89
C GLN A 240 28.79 -7.22 -5.62
N LYS A 241 27.47 -7.21 -5.76
CA LYS A 241 26.73 -8.24 -6.48
C LYS A 241 26.77 -8.03 -8.00
N TYR A 242 26.78 -6.79 -8.45
CA TYR A 242 26.78 -6.39 -9.86
C TYR A 242 28.13 -5.80 -10.26
N HIS A 243 29.22 -6.53 -9.96
CA HIS A 243 30.62 -6.10 -10.10
C HIS A 243 31.06 -5.74 -11.53
N TRP A 244 30.26 -6.05 -12.54
CA TRP A 244 30.52 -5.67 -13.94
C TRP A 244 29.94 -4.29 -14.30
N VAL A 245 29.20 -3.67 -13.38
CA VAL A 245 28.69 -2.30 -13.51
C VAL A 245 29.71 -1.37 -12.86
N GLU A 246 30.20 -0.38 -13.60
CA GLU A 246 31.20 0.57 -13.11
C GLU A 246 30.59 1.59 -12.16
N GLU A 247 29.38 2.11 -12.51
CA GLU A 247 28.70 3.18 -11.80
C GLU A 247 27.19 3.06 -11.93
N ILE A 248 26.43 3.41 -10.90
CA ILE A 248 24.96 3.47 -10.97
C ILE A 248 24.53 4.87 -11.42
N ASN A 249 23.81 4.92 -12.54
CA ASN A 249 23.25 6.17 -13.05
C ASN A 249 21.94 6.50 -12.34
N HIS A 250 21.94 7.53 -11.50
CA HIS A 250 20.76 7.93 -10.72
C HIS A 250 19.80 8.77 -11.57
N VAL A 251 18.64 8.19 -11.87
CA VAL A 251 17.59 8.79 -12.72
C VAL A 251 16.27 8.99 -11.97
N HIS A 252 16.08 8.35 -10.80
CA HIS A 252 14.83 8.41 -10.06
C HIS A 252 14.78 9.56 -9.05
N HIS A 253 13.61 10.16 -8.92
CA HIS A 253 13.30 11.25 -8.00
C HIS A 253 11.83 11.21 -7.56
N GLY A 254 11.40 12.07 -6.65
CA GLY A 254 10.05 12.07 -6.10
C GLY A 254 8.91 12.24 -7.11
N GLY A 255 9.19 12.67 -8.33
CA GLY A 255 8.19 12.83 -9.40
C GLY A 255 7.99 11.58 -10.26
N ASN A 256 8.96 10.66 -10.30
CA ASN A 256 8.90 9.40 -11.03
C ASN A 256 9.04 8.16 -10.13
N SER A 257 8.83 8.33 -8.83
CA SER A 257 8.87 7.28 -7.81
C SER A 257 7.50 7.10 -7.15
N SER A 258 7.35 6.00 -6.39
CA SER A 258 6.16 5.72 -5.60
C SER A 258 5.88 6.83 -4.58
N GLY A 259 4.62 7.23 -4.45
CA GLY A 259 4.22 8.24 -3.48
C GLY A 259 4.20 7.73 -2.05
N ILE A 260 4.58 8.61 -1.11
CA ILE A 260 4.34 8.42 0.32
C ILE A 260 2.90 8.85 0.59
N VAL A 261 2.05 7.91 1.03
CA VAL A 261 0.60 8.12 1.11
C VAL A 261 -0.01 7.48 2.36
N ASP A 262 -1.22 7.95 2.69
CA ASP A 262 -2.09 7.35 3.70
C ASP A 262 -3.29 6.71 3.02
N GLY A 263 -3.74 5.55 3.49
CA GLY A 263 -4.92 4.90 2.95
C GLY A 263 -5.14 3.49 3.47
N ALA A 264 -6.31 2.94 3.16
CA ALA A 264 -6.70 1.57 3.48
C ALA A 264 -7.45 0.94 2.31
N ALA A 265 -7.44 -0.39 2.25
CA ALA A 265 -8.22 -1.17 1.31
C ALA A 265 -8.84 -2.40 2.00
N LEU A 266 -9.99 -2.84 1.50
CA LEU A 266 -10.69 -4.02 1.96
C LEU A 266 -11.22 -4.80 0.75
N VAL A 267 -10.98 -6.11 0.77
CA VAL A 267 -11.43 -7.07 -0.24
C VAL A 267 -12.22 -8.16 0.46
N VAL A 268 -13.43 -8.44 -0.02
CA VAL A 268 -14.27 -9.53 0.46
C VAL A 268 -13.97 -10.77 -0.37
N VAL A 269 -13.43 -11.80 0.26
CA VAL A 269 -13.10 -13.08 -0.37
C VAL A 269 -13.97 -14.17 0.24
N GLY A 270 -14.61 -14.97 -0.60
CA GLY A 270 -15.52 -16.01 -0.11
C GLY A 270 -15.64 -17.21 -1.05
N SER A 271 -16.27 -18.26 -0.53
CA SER A 271 -16.62 -19.45 -1.30
C SER A 271 -17.84 -19.19 -2.20
N GLU A 272 -18.06 -20.04 -3.21
CA GLU A 272 -19.28 -19.98 -4.03
C GLU A 272 -20.56 -20.11 -3.18
N LYS A 273 -20.52 -20.94 -2.14
CA LYS A 273 -21.64 -21.10 -1.19
C LYS A 273 -21.96 -19.79 -0.48
N ALA A 274 -20.94 -19.09 -0.02
CA ALA A 274 -21.11 -17.79 0.65
C ALA A 274 -21.79 -16.75 -0.25
N GLY A 275 -21.56 -16.79 -1.55
CA GLY A 275 -22.16 -15.84 -2.50
C GLY A 275 -23.58 -16.19 -2.95
N LYS A 276 -24.10 -17.37 -2.61
CA LYS A 276 -25.47 -17.81 -2.96
C LYS A 276 -26.47 -17.62 -1.81
N GLU A 277 -25.98 -17.47 -0.62
CA GLU A 277 -26.73 -17.29 0.62
C GLU A 277 -26.65 -15.83 1.12
#